data_37592091851be445649bff674fd96fd1
#
_entry.id   37592091851be445649bff674fd96fd1
#
_cell.length_a   1.000
_cell.length_b   1.000
_cell.length_c   1.000
_cell.angle_alpha   90.00
_cell.angle_beta   90.00
_cell.angle_gamma   90.00
#
_symmetry.space_group_name_H-M   'P 1'
#
loop_
_entity.id
_entity.type
_entity.pdbx_description
1 polymer ?
#
loop_
_entity_poly.entity_id
_entity_poly.type
_entity_poly.pdbx_seq_one_letter_code
_entity_poly.pdbx_strand_id
1 'polypeptide(L)'
;QNSWGGITRLINTTDFEQSNVEYIEFWLQDPFQDNPSNTGGKLFINLGSISEDILKDGRKQYENGLPQDGNISLLQQTAYQSVVPQNQALIYAFDTTGDERTNQDVGFDGYNDAEEAANFPAGFSGIADPANDNYNYYLNAEGDLFERYKQYNGVEGNSPDFFSDTNRGSTTQPDVEDVNRDNTMNTIDSYYQYEIEISPATLNLDNEFIVDTKNVNG
;
A
#
# COMPACT_ATOMS: atom_id res chain seq x y z
N GLN A 1 13.42 3.17 13.68
CA GLN A 1 12.46 3.63 12.66
C GLN A 1 11.09 3.10 13.06
N ASN A 2 10.09 3.96 13.20
CA ASN A 2 8.74 3.49 13.51
C ASN A 2 8.12 2.95 12.23
N SER A 3 7.74 1.67 12.24
CA SER A 3 7.00 1.07 11.13
C SER A 3 5.57 1.62 11.11
N TRP A 4 5.07 1.91 9.93
CA TRP A 4 3.68 2.33 9.74
C TRP A 4 3.16 1.76 8.41
N GLY A 5 1.86 1.63 8.33
CA GLY A 5 1.16 1.29 7.10
C GLY A 5 -0.10 2.14 6.98
N GLY A 6 -0.59 2.36 5.79
CA GLY A 6 -1.75 3.22 5.58
C GLY A 6 -2.52 2.85 4.33
N ILE A 7 -3.78 3.25 4.31
CA ILE A 7 -4.68 3.12 3.16
C ILE A 7 -5.19 4.51 2.81
N THR A 8 -4.94 4.93 1.59
CA THR A 8 -5.49 6.18 1.06
C THR A 8 -6.67 5.87 0.13
N ARG A 9 -7.74 6.61 0.30
CA ARG A 9 -8.94 6.46 -0.52
C ARG A 9 -9.53 7.81 -0.91
N LEU A 10 -9.84 7.95 -2.19
CA LEU A 10 -10.60 9.09 -2.69
C LEU A 10 -12.00 9.12 -2.04
N ILE A 11 -12.39 10.29 -1.55
CA ILE A 11 -13.76 10.60 -1.12
C ILE A 11 -14.39 11.51 -2.18
N ASN A 12 -15.50 11.07 -2.75
CA ASN A 12 -16.17 11.76 -3.87
C ASN A 12 -17.00 12.98 -3.43
N THR A 13 -16.92 13.37 -2.17
CA THR A 13 -17.59 14.56 -1.64
C THR A 13 -16.63 15.39 -0.82
N THR A 14 -16.67 16.69 -1.01
CA THR A 14 -15.89 17.66 -0.21
C THR A 14 -16.75 18.34 0.86
N ASP A 15 -18.05 18.08 0.85
CA ASP A 15 -19.03 18.65 1.78
C ASP A 15 -19.81 17.54 2.48
N PHE A 16 -19.34 17.16 3.67
CA PHE A 16 -19.96 16.11 4.47
C PHE A 16 -21.32 16.51 5.03
N GLU A 17 -21.54 17.79 5.30
CA GLU A 17 -22.82 18.30 5.79
C GLU A 17 -23.89 18.17 4.70
N GLN A 18 -23.58 18.58 3.47
CA GLN A 18 -24.50 18.43 2.34
C GLN A 18 -24.79 16.96 2.02
N SER A 19 -23.81 16.08 2.27
CA SER A 19 -23.93 14.64 2.02
C SER A 19 -24.53 13.88 3.21
N ASN A 20 -24.88 14.55 4.30
CA ASN A 20 -25.36 13.97 5.56
C ASN A 20 -24.41 12.85 6.09
N VAL A 21 -23.11 13.03 5.98
CA VAL A 21 -22.14 12.11 6.54
C VAL A 21 -21.94 12.45 8.02
N GLU A 22 -22.28 11.53 8.89
CA GLU A 22 -22.17 11.72 10.34
C GLU A 22 -21.05 10.88 10.96
N TYR A 23 -20.72 9.74 10.35
CA TYR A 23 -19.80 8.76 10.92
C TYR A 23 -18.81 8.24 9.89
N ILE A 24 -17.64 7.82 10.40
CA ILE A 24 -16.73 6.87 9.75
C ILE A 24 -16.75 5.62 10.60
N GLU A 25 -17.21 4.51 10.02
CA GLU A 25 -17.33 3.23 10.71
C GLU A 25 -16.53 2.16 9.96
N PHE A 26 -15.81 1.35 10.71
CA PHE A 26 -15.04 0.24 10.16
C PHE A 26 -14.83 -0.85 11.23
N TRP A 27 -14.49 -2.04 10.79
CA TRP A 27 -14.10 -3.14 11.66
C TRP A 27 -12.58 -3.19 11.76
N LEU A 28 -12.09 -3.28 12.99
CA LEU A 28 -10.68 -3.50 13.31
C LEU A 28 -10.53 -4.90 13.92
N GLN A 29 -9.65 -5.71 13.34
CA GLN A 29 -9.28 -6.99 13.94
C GLN A 29 -8.39 -6.74 15.16
N ASP A 30 -8.69 -7.39 16.28
CA ASP A 30 -7.90 -7.30 17.50
C ASP A 30 -6.52 -7.96 17.29
N PRO A 31 -5.42 -7.18 17.33
CA PRO A 31 -4.08 -7.71 17.07
C PRO A 31 -3.45 -8.38 18.30
N PHE A 32 -4.10 -8.33 19.47
CA PHE A 32 -3.54 -8.80 20.72
C PHE A 32 -3.87 -10.26 21.01
N GLN A 33 -4.88 -10.81 20.38
CA GLN A 33 -5.26 -12.21 20.59
C GLN A 33 -4.19 -13.18 20.06
N ASP A 34 -3.62 -12.88 18.91
CA ASP A 34 -2.59 -13.72 18.30
C ASP A 34 -1.19 -13.41 18.83
N ASN A 35 -0.95 -12.18 19.25
CA ASN A 35 0.31 -11.73 19.82
C ASN A 35 0.12 -10.95 21.12
N PRO A 36 -0.02 -11.66 22.26
CA PRO A 36 -0.19 -11.00 23.56
C PRO A 36 0.98 -10.12 24.00
N SER A 37 2.15 -10.25 23.37
CA SER A 37 3.30 -9.38 23.63
C SER A 37 3.26 -8.07 22.86
N ASN A 38 2.33 -7.90 21.94
CA ASN A 38 2.13 -6.65 21.21
C ASN A 38 1.66 -5.55 22.18
N THR A 39 2.38 -4.47 22.24
CA THR A 39 2.07 -3.33 23.13
C THR A 39 1.09 -2.33 22.52
N GLY A 40 0.76 -2.52 21.24
CA GLY A 40 -0.14 -1.64 20.51
C GLY A 40 0.57 -0.55 19.74
N GLY A 41 -0.21 0.43 19.33
CA GLY A 41 0.22 1.55 18.52
C GLY A 41 -0.87 2.60 18.40
N LYS A 42 -0.77 3.43 17.39
CA LYS A 42 -1.73 4.50 17.14
C LYS A 42 -2.37 4.31 15.78
N LEU A 43 -3.68 4.47 15.75
CA LEU A 43 -4.44 4.60 14.50
C LEU A 43 -4.69 6.08 14.24
N PHE A 44 -4.34 6.53 13.05
CA PHE A 44 -4.60 7.89 12.60
C PHE A 44 -5.63 7.86 11.48
N ILE A 45 -6.64 8.70 11.59
CA ILE A 45 -7.61 8.96 10.53
C ILE A 45 -7.37 10.38 10.04
N ASN A 46 -6.93 10.53 8.80
CA ASN A 46 -6.64 11.80 8.17
C ASN A 46 -7.73 12.11 7.15
N LEU A 47 -8.39 13.26 7.32
CA LEU A 47 -9.50 13.69 6.45
C LEU A 47 -9.20 15.06 5.85
N GLY A 48 -9.09 15.13 4.55
CA GLY A 48 -8.80 16.35 3.81
C GLY A 48 -7.94 16.13 2.60
N SER A 49 -7.14 17.11 2.25
CA SER A 49 -6.16 17.01 1.18
C SER A 49 -4.92 16.31 1.70
N ILE A 50 -4.59 15.18 1.09
CA ILE A 50 -3.40 14.39 1.41
C ILE A 50 -2.54 14.35 0.16
N SER A 51 -1.24 14.58 0.33
CA SER A 51 -0.27 14.51 -0.77
C SER A 51 -0.32 13.14 -1.43
N GLU A 52 -0.36 13.13 -2.75
CA GLU A 52 -0.26 11.93 -3.58
C GLU A 52 1.20 11.58 -3.90
N ASP A 53 2.13 12.48 -3.62
CA ASP A 53 3.57 12.30 -3.81
C ASP A 53 4.14 11.37 -2.73
N ILE A 54 3.98 10.08 -2.92
CA ILE A 54 4.42 9.03 -2.01
C ILE A 54 5.94 8.95 -2.00
N LEU A 55 6.55 9.06 -3.16
CA LEU A 55 8.00 8.97 -3.34
C LEU A 55 8.75 10.27 -3.02
N LYS A 56 8.02 11.36 -2.77
CA LYS A 56 8.53 12.70 -2.39
C LYS A 56 9.57 13.26 -3.35
N ASP A 57 9.33 13.07 -4.62
CA ASP A 57 10.18 13.59 -5.68
C ASP A 57 9.54 14.78 -6.45
N GLY A 58 8.31 15.13 -6.11
CA GLY A 58 7.53 16.22 -6.73
C GLY A 58 7.05 15.90 -8.14
N ARG A 59 6.99 14.63 -8.50
CA ARG A 59 6.59 14.15 -9.83
C ARG A 59 5.52 13.08 -9.69
N LYS A 60 4.61 13.06 -10.65
CA LYS A 60 3.66 11.95 -10.77
C LYS A 60 4.40 10.74 -11.35
N GLN A 61 4.75 9.82 -10.50
CA GLN A 61 5.46 8.62 -10.90
C GLN A 61 4.50 7.48 -11.26
N TYR A 62 5.01 6.61 -12.10
CA TYR A 62 4.39 5.37 -12.52
C TYR A 62 5.40 4.27 -12.36
N GLU A 63 4.94 3.08 -12.10
CA GLU A 63 5.72 1.86 -12.10
C GLU A 63 6.33 1.55 -13.49
N ASN A 64 5.72 2.06 -14.55
CA ASN A 64 6.19 1.90 -15.93
C ASN A 64 7.37 2.82 -16.27
N GLY A 65 8.14 2.42 -17.28
CA GLY A 65 9.31 3.13 -17.74
C GLY A 65 10.61 2.66 -17.10
N LEU A 66 10.55 1.62 -16.28
CA LEU A 66 11.70 0.89 -15.78
C LEU A 66 12.38 0.12 -16.93
N PRO A 67 13.70 -0.11 -16.85
CA PRO A 67 14.41 -0.83 -17.88
C PRO A 67 13.93 -2.29 -17.98
N GLN A 68 13.72 -2.76 -19.20
CA GLN A 68 13.30 -4.15 -19.47
C GLN A 68 14.33 -5.17 -18.98
N ASP A 69 15.60 -4.79 -18.94
CA ASP A 69 16.72 -5.63 -18.49
C ASP A 69 16.99 -5.55 -16.98
N GLY A 70 16.16 -4.83 -16.24
CA GLY A 70 16.35 -4.64 -14.79
C GLY A 70 17.55 -3.75 -14.42
N ASN A 71 18.15 -3.02 -15.36
CA ASN A 71 19.33 -2.19 -15.09
C ASN A 71 18.97 -0.86 -14.42
N ILE A 72 19.02 -0.81 -13.11
CA ILE A 72 18.69 0.37 -12.30
C ILE A 72 19.73 1.50 -12.35
N SER A 73 20.89 1.29 -12.99
CA SER A 73 21.99 2.28 -13.00
C SER A 73 21.65 3.60 -13.73
N LEU A 74 20.60 3.58 -14.55
CA LEU A 74 20.12 4.74 -15.29
C LEU A 74 18.89 5.39 -14.65
N LEU A 75 18.43 4.89 -13.54
CA LEU A 75 17.26 5.40 -12.83
C LEU A 75 17.64 6.51 -11.84
N GLN A 76 16.66 7.30 -11.45
CA GLN A 76 16.81 8.29 -10.41
C GLN A 76 16.52 7.67 -9.06
N GLN A 77 17.39 7.86 -8.08
CA GLN A 77 17.12 7.44 -6.70
C GLN A 77 16.24 8.47 -5.99
N THR A 78 15.26 8.00 -5.26
CA THR A 78 14.36 8.83 -4.44
C THR A 78 14.94 9.08 -3.04
N ALA A 79 14.27 9.92 -2.25
CA ALA A 79 14.61 10.17 -0.85
C ALA A 79 14.46 8.91 0.04
N TYR A 80 13.73 7.91 -0.42
CA TYR A 80 13.53 6.63 0.28
C TYR A 80 14.48 5.53 -0.17
N GLN A 81 15.44 5.86 -1.05
CA GLN A 81 16.39 4.92 -1.65
C GLN A 81 15.80 4.00 -2.72
N SER A 82 14.53 4.13 -3.03
CA SER A 82 13.89 3.50 -4.17
C SER A 82 14.38 4.12 -5.49
N VAL A 83 14.09 3.49 -6.60
CA VAL A 83 14.48 3.96 -7.92
C VAL A 83 13.26 4.19 -8.81
N VAL A 84 13.31 5.28 -9.60
CA VAL A 84 12.20 5.67 -10.44
C VAL A 84 12.72 6.12 -11.82
N PRO A 85 11.89 6.05 -12.88
CA PRO A 85 12.26 6.57 -14.19
C PRO A 85 12.62 8.06 -14.15
N GLN A 86 13.69 8.46 -14.83
CA GLN A 86 14.07 9.88 -14.91
C GLN A 86 13.10 10.73 -15.72
N ASN A 87 12.51 10.14 -16.75
CA ASN A 87 11.57 10.79 -17.63
C ASN A 87 10.29 9.97 -17.70
N GLN A 88 9.18 10.59 -17.39
CA GLN A 88 7.87 10.01 -17.66
C GLN A 88 7.63 10.08 -19.18
N ALA A 89 7.85 8.96 -19.82
CA ALA A 89 7.40 8.77 -21.19
C ALA A 89 5.89 8.51 -21.23
N LEU A 90 5.36 8.24 -22.40
CA LEU A 90 4.01 7.73 -22.54
C LEU A 90 3.87 6.43 -21.72
N ILE A 91 2.76 6.32 -20.99
CA ILE A 91 2.49 5.16 -20.15
C ILE A 91 1.78 4.12 -21.01
N TYR A 92 2.39 2.98 -21.09
CA TYR A 92 1.84 1.81 -21.75
C TYR A 92 1.52 0.73 -20.72
N ALA A 93 0.67 -0.21 -21.09
CA ALA A 93 0.56 -1.45 -20.33
C ALA A 93 1.92 -2.14 -20.29
N PHE A 94 2.12 -2.96 -19.26
CA PHE A 94 3.31 -3.81 -19.16
C PHE A 94 3.41 -4.75 -20.36
N ASP A 95 4.63 -5.17 -20.68
CA ASP A 95 4.85 -6.18 -21.69
C ASP A 95 4.11 -7.47 -21.33
N THR A 96 3.45 -8.06 -22.31
CA THR A 96 2.60 -9.25 -22.09
C THR A 96 3.33 -10.56 -22.29
N THR A 97 4.60 -10.51 -22.69
CA THR A 97 5.41 -11.68 -23.03
C THR A 97 6.83 -11.54 -22.50
N GLY A 98 7.37 -12.64 -21.98
CA GLY A 98 8.77 -12.74 -21.57
C GLY A 98 9.04 -12.22 -20.16
N ASP A 99 10.33 -12.18 -19.83
CA ASP A 99 10.83 -11.80 -18.50
C ASP A 99 10.79 -10.28 -18.26
N GLU A 100 10.59 -9.51 -19.31
CA GLU A 100 10.57 -8.04 -19.28
C GLU A 100 9.49 -7.49 -18.35
N ARG A 101 8.35 -8.16 -18.32
CA ARG A 101 7.24 -7.82 -17.44
C ARG A 101 7.60 -7.94 -15.97
N THR A 102 8.34 -8.97 -15.59
CA THR A 102 8.79 -9.17 -14.21
C THR A 102 9.69 -8.03 -13.75
N ASN A 103 10.47 -7.44 -14.65
CA ASN A 103 11.29 -6.27 -14.36
C ASN A 103 10.52 -4.95 -14.40
N GLN A 104 9.29 -4.94 -14.85
CA GLN A 104 8.43 -3.75 -14.93
C GLN A 104 7.40 -3.69 -13.82
N ASP A 105 6.88 -4.83 -13.39
CA ASP A 105 5.83 -4.98 -12.37
C ASP A 105 6.47 -5.19 -10.98
N VAL A 106 7.19 -4.17 -10.53
CA VAL A 106 8.04 -4.17 -9.33
C VAL A 106 7.60 -3.18 -8.24
N GLY A 107 6.39 -2.65 -8.35
CA GLY A 107 5.86 -1.67 -7.41
C GLY A 107 6.45 -0.27 -7.57
N PHE A 108 6.07 0.63 -6.66
CA PHE A 108 6.50 2.04 -6.73
C PHE A 108 7.95 2.26 -6.36
N ASP A 109 8.57 1.35 -5.65
CA ASP A 109 9.97 1.52 -5.25
C ASP A 109 10.96 1.15 -6.37
N GLY A 110 10.48 0.48 -7.42
CA GLY A 110 11.26 0.13 -8.59
C GLY A 110 12.20 -1.06 -8.38
N TYR A 111 12.02 -1.83 -7.31
CA TYR A 111 12.79 -3.01 -6.97
C TYR A 111 11.88 -4.24 -6.87
N ASN A 112 12.41 -5.37 -7.23
CA ASN A 112 11.83 -6.65 -6.83
C ASN A 112 12.41 -7.10 -5.48
N ASP A 113 11.83 -8.10 -4.84
CA ASP A 113 12.25 -8.66 -3.55
C ASP A 113 13.78 -8.82 -3.38
N ALA A 114 14.46 -9.31 -4.42
CA ALA A 114 15.91 -9.56 -4.36
C ALA A 114 16.72 -8.26 -4.38
N GLU A 115 16.26 -7.28 -5.13
CA GLU A 115 16.87 -5.95 -5.22
C GLU A 115 16.59 -5.15 -3.95
N GLU A 116 15.40 -5.25 -3.36
CA GLU A 116 15.07 -4.68 -2.06
C GLU A 116 15.99 -5.22 -0.97
N ALA A 117 16.15 -6.53 -0.91
CA ALA A 117 17.05 -7.17 0.04
C ALA A 117 18.50 -6.71 -0.12
N ALA A 118 18.92 -6.34 -1.34
CA ALA A 118 20.27 -5.87 -1.63
C ALA A 118 20.44 -4.35 -1.35
N ASN A 119 19.41 -3.55 -1.54
CA ASN A 119 19.51 -2.09 -1.54
C ASN A 119 18.93 -1.44 -0.26
N PHE A 120 18.04 -2.12 0.43
CA PHE A 120 17.43 -1.57 1.66
C PHE A 120 18.42 -1.65 2.86
N PRO A 121 18.23 -0.79 3.88
CA PRO A 121 19.11 -0.76 5.05
C PRO A 121 19.17 -2.10 5.78
N ALA A 122 20.28 -2.36 6.48
CA ALA A 122 20.55 -3.62 7.17
C ALA A 122 19.46 -4.08 8.17
N GLY A 123 18.56 -3.18 8.58
CA GLY A 123 17.41 -3.53 9.42
C GLY A 123 16.36 -4.42 8.74
N PHE A 124 16.40 -4.56 7.43
CA PHE A 124 15.52 -5.40 6.62
C PHE A 124 16.16 -6.74 6.23
N SER A 125 17.37 -7.00 6.69
CA SER A 125 18.09 -8.24 6.38
C SER A 125 17.31 -9.48 6.85
N GLY A 126 17.10 -10.41 5.93
CA GLY A 126 16.38 -11.67 6.19
C GLY A 126 14.84 -11.56 6.07
N ILE A 127 14.32 -10.43 5.67
CA ILE A 127 12.92 -10.26 5.27
C ILE A 127 12.82 -10.66 3.79
N ALA A 128 11.83 -11.46 3.45
CA ALA A 128 11.66 -11.97 2.08
C ALA A 128 11.11 -10.91 1.13
N ASP A 129 10.24 -10.05 1.64
CA ASP A 129 9.64 -8.90 0.97
C ASP A 129 9.86 -7.67 1.87
N PRO A 130 11.00 -6.98 1.72
CA PRO A 130 11.36 -5.84 2.56
C PRO A 130 10.45 -4.61 2.42
N ALA A 131 9.93 -4.34 1.24
CA ALA A 131 8.97 -3.26 1.00
C ALA A 131 7.57 -3.63 1.49
N ASN A 132 7.27 -4.91 1.61
CA ASN A 132 5.97 -5.46 1.96
C ASN A 132 4.89 -5.04 0.94
N ASP A 133 5.22 -5.14 -0.33
CA ASP A 133 4.36 -4.71 -1.44
C ASP A 133 4.03 -5.80 -2.46
N ASN A 134 4.39 -7.05 -2.19
CA ASN A 134 4.00 -8.21 -2.99
C ASN A 134 2.48 -8.31 -3.14
N TYR A 135 2.01 -8.45 -4.37
CA TYR A 135 0.60 -8.69 -4.66
C TYR A 135 0.21 -10.11 -4.30
N ASN A 136 -0.84 -10.24 -3.50
CA ASN A 136 -1.42 -11.54 -3.18
C ASN A 136 -2.94 -11.50 -3.31
N TYR A 137 -3.46 -12.13 -4.36
CA TYR A 137 -4.90 -12.19 -4.53
C TYR A 137 -5.55 -12.94 -3.37
N TYR A 138 -6.58 -12.35 -2.79
CA TYR A 138 -7.23 -12.84 -1.56
C TYR A 138 -7.60 -14.33 -1.57
N LEU A 139 -8.10 -14.85 -2.70
CA LEU A 139 -8.45 -16.28 -2.81
C LEU A 139 -7.23 -17.20 -2.95
N ASN A 140 -6.07 -16.65 -3.27
CA ASN A 140 -4.81 -17.37 -3.34
C ASN A 140 -4.02 -17.32 -2.02
N ALA A 141 -4.35 -16.37 -1.14
CA ALA A 141 -3.72 -16.25 0.16
C ALA A 141 -3.97 -17.51 1.01
N GLU A 142 -2.94 -18.00 1.67
CA GLU A 142 -3.01 -19.20 2.51
C GLU A 142 -3.57 -18.88 3.90
N GLY A 143 -4.10 -19.91 4.57
CA GLY A 143 -4.61 -19.79 5.92
C GLY A 143 -6.14 -19.64 6.00
N ASP A 144 -6.63 -19.45 7.20
CA ASP A 144 -8.04 -19.17 7.47
C ASP A 144 -8.43 -17.73 7.09
N LEU A 145 -9.66 -17.34 7.36
CA LEU A 145 -10.17 -16.02 7.03
C LEU A 145 -9.32 -14.89 7.62
N PHE A 146 -8.89 -15.03 8.86
CA PHE A 146 -8.11 -14.00 9.54
C PHE A 146 -6.68 -13.93 9.05
N GLU A 147 -6.04 -15.05 8.81
CA GLU A 147 -4.70 -15.10 8.25
C GLU A 147 -4.65 -14.44 6.88
N ARG A 148 -5.67 -14.65 6.04
CA ARG A 148 -5.76 -13.99 4.72
C ARG A 148 -5.89 -12.48 4.83
N TYR A 149 -6.64 -11.98 5.80
CA TYR A 149 -6.76 -10.53 6.03
C TYR A 149 -5.50 -9.87 6.60
N LYS A 150 -4.60 -10.65 7.19
CA LYS A 150 -3.31 -10.15 7.67
C LYS A 150 -2.30 -9.96 6.54
N GLN A 151 -2.51 -10.61 5.40
CA GLN A 151 -1.58 -10.51 4.28
C GLN A 151 -1.82 -9.19 3.56
N TYR A 152 -0.73 -8.44 3.37
CA TYR A 152 -0.78 -7.22 2.60
C TYR A 152 -1.01 -7.56 1.12
N ASN A 153 -1.80 -6.76 0.44
CA ASN A 153 -2.07 -6.91 -0.98
C ASN A 153 -1.44 -5.74 -1.72
N GLY A 154 -0.15 -5.84 -1.96
CA GLY A 154 0.66 -4.81 -2.56
C GLY A 154 0.51 -4.68 -4.07
N VAL A 155 1.46 -4.02 -4.69
CA VAL A 155 1.44 -3.66 -6.11
C VAL A 155 2.47 -4.42 -6.94
N GLU A 156 3.51 -4.99 -6.33
CA GLU A 156 4.47 -5.82 -7.05
C GLU A 156 3.84 -7.12 -7.54
N GLY A 157 3.94 -7.40 -8.82
CA GLY A 157 3.39 -8.62 -9.43
C GLY A 157 1.87 -8.62 -9.60
N ASN A 158 1.22 -7.47 -9.64
CA ASN A 158 -0.23 -7.37 -9.75
C ASN A 158 -0.79 -7.49 -11.18
N SER A 159 0.07 -7.68 -12.15
CA SER A 159 -0.26 -7.83 -13.58
C SER A 159 0.06 -9.25 -14.09
N PRO A 160 -0.78 -10.26 -13.82
CA PRO A 160 -0.48 -11.64 -14.17
C PRO A 160 -0.50 -11.90 -15.68
N ASP A 161 0.29 -12.88 -16.14
CA ASP A 161 0.32 -13.31 -17.54
C ASP A 161 -0.99 -13.94 -17.99
N PHE A 162 -1.67 -14.59 -17.07
CA PHE A 162 -2.95 -15.23 -17.29
C PHE A 162 -3.83 -15.12 -16.05
N PHE A 163 -5.11 -15.14 -16.25
CA PHE A 163 -6.11 -15.14 -15.18
C PHE A 163 -6.62 -16.53 -14.90
N SER A 164 -6.72 -16.87 -13.64
CA SER A 164 -7.37 -18.08 -13.14
C SER A 164 -8.23 -17.72 -11.92
N ASP A 165 -8.90 -18.71 -11.33
CA ASP A 165 -9.69 -18.47 -10.12
C ASP A 165 -8.82 -18.07 -8.92
N THR A 166 -7.53 -18.40 -8.94
CA THR A 166 -6.57 -18.14 -7.88
C THR A 166 -5.44 -17.18 -8.28
N ASN A 167 -5.37 -16.78 -9.54
CA ASN A 167 -4.38 -15.82 -10.04
C ASN A 167 -5.10 -14.68 -10.76
N ARG A 168 -5.50 -13.67 -9.99
CA ARG A 168 -6.20 -12.50 -10.51
C ARG A 168 -5.45 -11.26 -10.09
N GLY A 169 -4.66 -10.72 -10.99
CA GLY A 169 -4.03 -9.42 -10.81
C GLY A 169 -5.06 -8.30 -10.79
N SER A 170 -4.70 -7.18 -10.21
CA SER A 170 -5.58 -6.01 -10.10
C SER A 170 -5.64 -5.21 -11.40
N THR A 171 -4.56 -5.22 -12.19
CA THR A 171 -4.42 -4.39 -13.38
C THR A 171 -3.43 -4.99 -14.37
N THR A 172 -3.50 -4.55 -15.63
CA THR A 172 -2.49 -4.78 -16.67
C THR A 172 -1.74 -3.49 -16.99
N GLN A 173 -2.00 -2.43 -16.25
CA GLN A 173 -1.36 -1.14 -16.41
C GLN A 173 -0.54 -0.83 -15.16
N PRO A 174 0.53 -0.05 -15.31
CA PRO A 174 1.33 0.40 -14.19
C PRO A 174 0.50 1.12 -13.13
N ASP A 175 0.84 0.90 -11.88
CA ASP A 175 0.33 1.70 -10.78
C ASP A 175 0.85 3.13 -10.86
N VAL A 176 0.10 4.06 -10.29
CA VAL A 176 0.39 5.48 -10.35
C VAL A 176 0.08 6.15 -9.01
N GLU A 177 0.90 7.12 -8.64
CA GLU A 177 0.70 7.91 -7.42
C GLU A 177 -0.57 8.76 -7.42
N ASP A 178 -1.11 9.11 -8.59
CA ASP A 178 -2.37 9.86 -8.79
C ASP A 178 -3.57 8.99 -8.34
N VAL A 179 -3.88 9.03 -7.06
CA VAL A 179 -4.91 8.19 -6.41
C VAL A 179 -6.30 8.52 -6.92
N ASN A 180 -6.56 9.79 -7.20
CA ASN A 180 -7.87 10.27 -7.64
C ASN A 180 -8.06 10.19 -9.16
N ARG A 181 -6.97 9.90 -9.92
CA ARG A 181 -6.94 9.75 -11.38
C ARG A 181 -7.42 11.00 -12.14
N ASP A 182 -7.13 12.18 -11.61
CA ASP A 182 -7.45 13.45 -12.26
C ASP A 182 -6.32 13.94 -13.20
N ASN A 183 -5.24 13.17 -13.31
CA ASN A 183 -4.04 13.43 -14.10
C ASN A 183 -3.17 14.58 -13.57
N THR A 184 -3.44 15.05 -12.38
CA THR A 184 -2.58 16.00 -11.68
C THR A 184 -1.90 15.34 -10.49
N MET A 185 -0.86 15.98 -9.96
CA MET A 185 -0.20 15.54 -8.73
C MET A 185 -0.55 16.52 -7.62
N ASN A 186 -1.32 16.08 -6.67
CA ASN A 186 -1.62 16.85 -5.48
C ASN A 186 -0.50 16.66 -4.46
N THR A 187 0.24 17.72 -4.14
CA THR A 187 1.40 17.66 -3.25
C THR A 187 1.17 18.37 -1.91
N ILE A 188 -0.05 18.84 -1.67
CA ILE A 188 -0.38 19.63 -0.47
C ILE A 188 -1.05 18.73 0.56
N ASP A 189 -0.47 18.71 1.75
CA ASP A 189 -1.08 18.14 2.93
C ASP A 189 -1.85 19.21 3.71
N SER A 190 -3.16 19.06 3.77
CA SER A 190 -4.06 19.92 4.56
C SER A 190 -5.27 19.11 5.02
N TYR A 191 -5.16 18.49 6.18
CA TYR A 191 -6.18 17.57 6.67
C TYR A 191 -6.40 17.70 8.18
N TYR A 192 -7.55 17.23 8.62
CA TYR A 192 -7.84 16.97 10.03
C TYR A 192 -7.32 15.57 10.38
N GLN A 193 -6.61 15.47 11.49
CA GLN A 193 -6.11 14.21 11.99
C GLN A 193 -6.79 13.83 13.30
N TYR A 194 -7.31 12.63 13.35
CA TYR A 194 -7.85 12.01 14.56
C TYR A 194 -6.94 10.86 14.97
N GLU A 195 -6.54 10.86 16.22
CA GLU A 195 -5.65 9.85 16.80
C GLU A 195 -6.42 8.96 17.76
N ILE A 196 -6.32 7.65 17.58
CA ILE A 196 -6.92 6.64 18.46
C ILE A 196 -5.80 5.72 18.94
N GLU A 197 -5.63 5.61 20.25
CA GLU A 197 -4.70 4.66 20.84
C GLU A 197 -5.28 3.25 20.76
N ILE A 198 -4.51 2.33 20.19
CA ILE A 198 -4.83 0.90 20.08
C ILE A 198 -3.88 0.14 20.98
N SER A 199 -4.36 -0.30 22.12
CA SER A 199 -3.61 -1.10 23.10
C SER A 199 -4.52 -2.13 23.74
N PRO A 200 -3.99 -3.16 24.43
CA PRO A 200 -4.82 -4.11 25.17
C PRO A 200 -5.74 -3.44 26.20
N ALA A 201 -5.36 -2.28 26.71
CA ALA A 201 -6.13 -1.54 27.69
C ALA A 201 -7.24 -0.68 27.06
N THR A 202 -7.08 -0.25 25.83
CA THR A 202 -8.00 0.68 25.14
C THR A 202 -8.91 -0.01 24.13
N LEU A 203 -8.61 -1.25 23.72
CA LEU A 203 -9.40 -1.98 22.73
C LEU A 203 -10.58 -2.72 23.39
N ASN A 204 -11.52 -1.95 23.91
CA ASN A 204 -12.72 -2.47 24.60
C ASN A 204 -13.85 -1.43 24.52
N LEU A 205 -15.06 -1.81 24.97
CA LEU A 205 -16.26 -0.97 24.90
C LEU A 205 -16.27 0.25 25.85
N ASP A 206 -15.28 0.39 26.73
CA ASP A 206 -15.11 1.60 27.54
C ASP A 206 -14.43 2.73 26.75
N ASN A 207 -13.90 2.41 25.59
CA ASN A 207 -13.33 3.39 24.67
C ASN A 207 -14.44 4.08 23.86
N GLU A 208 -14.51 5.39 23.90
CA GLU A 208 -15.55 6.19 23.23
C GLU A 208 -15.64 5.97 21.71
N PHE A 209 -14.58 5.50 21.07
CA PHE A 209 -14.53 5.20 19.63
C PHE A 209 -14.97 3.77 19.30
N ILE A 210 -15.20 2.90 20.29
CA ILE A 210 -15.57 1.50 20.06
C ILE A 210 -17.03 1.29 20.42
N VAL A 211 -17.86 1.11 19.39
CA VAL A 211 -19.31 0.99 19.56
C VAL A 211 -19.80 -0.45 19.64
N ASP A 212 -19.03 -1.42 19.15
CA ASP A 212 -19.40 -2.84 19.19
C ASP A 212 -18.15 -3.72 19.15
N THR A 213 -18.28 -4.94 19.68
CA THR A 213 -17.27 -6.00 19.58
C THR A 213 -17.93 -7.29 19.14
N LYS A 214 -17.28 -7.99 18.20
CA LYS A 214 -17.80 -9.23 17.66
C LYS A 214 -16.74 -10.33 17.71
N ASN A 215 -17.09 -11.46 18.32
CA ASN A 215 -16.31 -12.68 18.22
C ASN A 215 -16.68 -13.36 16.90
N VAL A 216 -15.70 -13.50 16.03
CA VAL A 216 -15.83 -14.25 14.79
C VAL A 216 -15.07 -15.56 14.99
N ASN A 217 -15.79 -16.62 15.31
CA ASN A 217 -15.21 -17.95 15.30
C ASN A 217 -14.99 -18.34 13.85
N GLY A 218 -13.73 -18.57 13.48
CA GLY A 218 -13.32 -19.02 12.15
C GLY A 218 -13.77 -20.45 11.87
#